data_bbea56318867647f9be62b14ac30883d
#
_entry.id   bbea56318867647f9be62b14ac30883d
#
_cell.length_a   1.000
_cell.length_b   1.000
_cell.length_c   1.000
_cell.angle_alpha   90.00
_cell.angle_beta   90.00
_cell.angle_gamma   90.00
#
_symmetry.space_group_name_H-M   'P 1'
#
loop_
_entity.id
_entity.type
_entity.pdbx_description
1 polymer ?
#
loop_
_entity_poly.entity_id
_entity_poly.type
_entity_poly.pdbx_seq_one_letter_code
_entity_poly.pdbx_strand_id
1 'polypeptide(L)'
;MLADKEHLLHQLRTLAHAFLPEKAAENTLRICHYANVNFTGFFVGKIIDSAIIGVITFVAMAILRLDFALLISVFIGITNIIPVFGPFIGAIPSIFILLLVDPIQAVIFGVLILVIQQVDGNFIGPKILGSSIGISALWILFSIVVGGDLFGLVGMVVGVPLFATFYGLAREFVHYMLDKRGLDSEGNHVGEVVEDEENVFELSLIHI
;
A
#
# COMPACT_ATOMS: atom_id res chain seq x y z
N MET A 1 -3.30 -23.36 -12.35
CA MET A 1 -3.39 -22.18 -11.44
C MET A 1 -4.08 -20.96 -12.07
N LEU A 2 -3.71 -20.46 -13.28
CA LEU A 2 -4.45 -19.36 -13.91
C LEU A 2 -5.84 -19.76 -14.39
N ALA A 3 -5.99 -20.97 -14.94
CA ALA A 3 -7.29 -21.52 -15.37
C ALA A 3 -8.27 -21.74 -14.19
N ASP A 4 -7.75 -22.11 -13.03
CA ASP A 4 -8.57 -22.31 -11.82
C ASP A 4 -9.11 -20.99 -11.26
N LYS A 5 -8.39 -19.89 -11.45
CA LYS A 5 -8.83 -18.54 -11.03
C LYS A 5 -10.07 -18.09 -11.83
N GLU A 6 -10.08 -18.30 -13.14
CA GLU A 6 -11.23 -17.94 -13.98
C GLU A 6 -12.44 -18.83 -13.67
N HIS A 7 -12.19 -20.10 -13.39
CA HIS A 7 -13.25 -21.05 -13.01
C HIS A 7 -13.88 -20.68 -11.65
N LEU A 8 -13.07 -20.32 -10.65
CA LEU A 8 -13.54 -19.85 -9.35
C LEU A 8 -14.32 -18.53 -9.46
N LEU A 9 -13.83 -17.58 -10.25
CA LEU A 9 -14.52 -16.31 -10.50
C LEU A 9 -15.87 -16.55 -11.21
N HIS A 10 -15.92 -17.48 -12.16
CA HIS A 10 -17.16 -17.84 -12.83
C HIS A 10 -18.16 -18.51 -11.86
N GLN A 11 -17.70 -19.42 -10.99
CA GLN A 11 -18.53 -20.03 -9.95
C GLN A 11 -19.06 -19.02 -8.95
N LEU A 12 -18.21 -18.09 -8.48
CA LEU A 12 -18.61 -16.98 -7.60
C LEU A 12 -19.64 -16.06 -8.26
N ARG A 13 -19.48 -15.78 -9.56
CA ARG A 13 -20.43 -14.99 -10.33
C ARG A 13 -21.77 -15.70 -10.46
N THR A 14 -21.76 -16.99 -10.76
CA THR A 14 -22.98 -17.82 -10.86
C THR A 14 -23.69 -17.91 -9.51
N LEU A 15 -22.95 -18.10 -8.41
CA LEU A 15 -23.51 -18.13 -7.07
C LEU A 15 -24.11 -16.77 -6.67
N ALA A 16 -23.41 -15.67 -6.96
CA ALA A 16 -23.91 -14.34 -6.67
C ALA A 16 -25.24 -14.04 -7.39
N HIS A 17 -25.35 -14.40 -8.67
CA HIS A 17 -26.59 -14.23 -9.42
C HIS A 17 -27.70 -15.21 -9.03
N ALA A 18 -27.34 -16.39 -8.47
CA ALA A 18 -28.34 -17.39 -8.04
C ALA A 18 -29.00 -17.02 -6.69
N PHE A 19 -28.24 -16.37 -5.77
CA PHE A 19 -28.72 -16.12 -4.41
C PHE A 19 -29.03 -14.65 -4.10
N LEU A 20 -28.58 -13.71 -4.92
CA LEU A 20 -28.74 -12.27 -4.69
C LEU A 20 -29.61 -11.62 -5.77
N PRO A 21 -30.43 -10.61 -5.44
CA PRO A 21 -31.06 -9.75 -6.45
C PRO A 21 -30.01 -9.12 -7.36
N GLU A 22 -30.34 -8.90 -8.62
CA GLU A 22 -29.42 -8.45 -9.68
C GLU A 22 -28.49 -7.30 -9.26
N LYS A 23 -29.07 -6.24 -8.64
CA LYS A 23 -28.31 -5.10 -8.12
C LYS A 23 -27.34 -5.44 -6.98
N ALA A 24 -27.69 -6.40 -6.13
CA ALA A 24 -26.85 -6.84 -5.02
C ALA A 24 -25.71 -7.74 -5.54
N ALA A 25 -25.97 -8.59 -6.54
CA ALA A 25 -24.97 -9.42 -7.20
C ALA A 25 -23.91 -8.57 -7.91
N GLU A 26 -24.30 -7.55 -8.67
CA GLU A 26 -23.38 -6.62 -9.33
C GLU A 26 -22.51 -5.87 -8.32
N ASN A 27 -23.10 -5.33 -7.24
CA ASN A 27 -22.34 -4.66 -6.19
C ASN A 27 -21.33 -5.59 -5.51
N THR A 28 -21.72 -6.82 -5.20
CA THR A 28 -20.83 -7.82 -4.59
C THR A 28 -19.66 -8.16 -5.52
N LEU A 29 -19.93 -8.37 -6.81
CA LEU A 29 -18.88 -8.64 -7.79
C LEU A 29 -17.92 -7.46 -7.96
N ARG A 30 -18.44 -6.23 -7.94
CA ARG A 30 -17.62 -5.01 -7.97
C ARG A 30 -16.70 -4.91 -6.75
N ILE A 31 -17.23 -5.18 -5.55
CA ILE A 31 -16.44 -5.19 -4.31
C ILE A 31 -15.35 -6.26 -4.39
N CYS A 32 -15.67 -7.47 -4.82
CA CYS A 32 -14.69 -8.56 -4.98
C CYS A 32 -13.61 -8.20 -6.02
N HIS A 33 -14.00 -7.57 -7.12
CA HIS A 33 -13.03 -7.11 -8.13
C HIS A 33 -12.11 -6.04 -7.55
N TYR A 34 -12.65 -5.04 -6.86
CA TYR A 34 -11.89 -3.98 -6.22
C TYR A 34 -10.92 -4.53 -5.17
N ALA A 35 -11.38 -5.45 -4.33
CA ALA A 35 -10.52 -6.15 -3.38
C ALA A 35 -9.38 -6.89 -4.09
N ASN A 36 -9.69 -7.67 -5.13
CA ASN A 36 -8.68 -8.43 -5.88
C ASN A 36 -7.62 -7.51 -6.51
N VAL A 37 -8.00 -6.35 -7.05
CA VAL A 37 -7.06 -5.38 -7.62
C VAL A 37 -6.13 -4.83 -6.52
N ASN A 38 -6.68 -4.40 -5.38
CA ASN A 38 -5.91 -3.87 -4.27
C ASN A 38 -4.96 -4.92 -3.67
N PHE A 39 -5.44 -6.15 -3.46
CA PHE A 39 -4.59 -7.23 -2.95
C PHE A 39 -3.48 -7.59 -3.94
N THR A 40 -3.81 -7.80 -5.20
CA THR A 40 -2.82 -8.15 -6.22
C THR A 40 -1.80 -7.04 -6.40
N GLY A 41 -2.25 -5.79 -6.50
CA GLY A 41 -1.37 -4.61 -6.64
C GLY A 41 -0.42 -4.47 -5.45
N PHE A 42 -0.94 -4.62 -4.23
CA PHE A 42 -0.13 -4.55 -3.01
C PHE A 42 0.92 -5.66 -2.95
N PHE A 43 0.51 -6.92 -3.12
CA PHE A 43 1.44 -8.05 -3.01
C PHE A 43 2.50 -8.03 -4.11
N VAL A 44 2.11 -7.79 -5.35
CA VAL A 44 3.06 -7.70 -6.47
C VAL A 44 4.01 -6.52 -6.25
N GLY A 45 3.49 -5.35 -5.89
CA GLY A 45 4.29 -4.18 -5.57
C GLY A 45 5.29 -4.46 -4.44
N LYS A 46 4.83 -5.11 -3.36
CA LYS A 46 5.69 -5.40 -2.20
C LYS A 46 6.75 -6.46 -2.49
N ILE A 47 6.46 -7.45 -3.33
CA ILE A 47 7.46 -8.43 -3.77
C ILE A 47 8.53 -7.75 -4.64
N ILE A 48 8.14 -6.88 -5.56
CA ILE A 48 9.08 -6.13 -6.41
C ILE A 48 9.95 -5.21 -5.55
N ASP A 49 9.35 -4.46 -4.66
CA ASP A 49 10.02 -3.59 -3.70
C ASP A 49 11.06 -4.36 -2.87
N SER A 50 10.67 -5.46 -2.27
CA SER A 50 11.52 -6.33 -1.45
C SER A 50 12.69 -6.92 -2.26
N ALA A 51 12.45 -7.30 -3.51
CA ALA A 51 13.51 -7.79 -4.40
C ALA A 51 14.52 -6.67 -4.71
N ILE A 52 14.05 -5.46 -5.01
CA ILE A 52 14.91 -4.29 -5.26
C ILE A 52 15.76 -3.97 -4.04
N ILE A 53 15.15 -3.90 -2.85
CA ILE A 53 15.86 -3.65 -1.59
C ILE A 53 16.91 -4.74 -1.30
N GLY A 54 16.57 -6.00 -1.52
CA GLY A 54 17.53 -7.10 -1.40
C GLY A 54 18.73 -6.94 -2.33
N VAL A 55 18.49 -6.60 -3.60
CA VAL A 55 19.57 -6.38 -4.59
C VAL A 55 20.42 -5.15 -4.23
N ILE A 56 19.79 -4.04 -3.86
CA ILE A 56 20.53 -2.83 -3.44
C ILE A 56 21.40 -3.13 -2.22
N THR A 57 20.86 -3.82 -1.22
CA THR A 57 21.59 -4.21 -0.01
C THR A 57 22.78 -5.11 -0.37
N PHE A 58 22.59 -6.10 -1.25
CA PHE A 58 23.66 -6.98 -1.70
C PHE A 58 24.80 -6.21 -2.39
N VAL A 59 24.45 -5.36 -3.36
CA VAL A 59 25.42 -4.58 -4.10
C VAL A 59 26.20 -3.63 -3.19
N ALA A 60 25.48 -2.93 -2.29
CA ALA A 60 26.12 -2.00 -1.36
C ALA A 60 27.06 -2.73 -0.37
N MET A 61 26.64 -3.86 0.20
CA MET A 61 27.49 -4.66 1.08
C MET A 61 28.71 -5.24 0.34
N ALA A 62 28.52 -5.68 -0.91
CA ALA A 62 29.62 -6.21 -1.72
C ALA A 62 30.67 -5.10 -2.07
N ILE A 63 30.22 -3.88 -2.39
CA ILE A 63 31.10 -2.73 -2.62
C ILE A 63 31.89 -2.38 -1.34
N LEU A 64 31.22 -2.39 -0.20
CA LEU A 64 31.83 -2.12 1.11
C LEU A 64 32.63 -3.31 1.66
N ARG A 65 32.64 -4.44 0.95
CA ARG A 65 33.31 -5.68 1.33
C ARG A 65 32.92 -6.19 2.70
N LEU A 66 31.64 -6.06 3.05
CA LEU A 66 31.09 -6.59 4.30
C LEU A 66 30.89 -8.11 4.20
N ASP A 67 31.14 -8.80 5.30
CA ASP A 67 30.93 -10.23 5.38
C ASP A 67 29.45 -10.61 5.27
N PHE A 68 29.17 -11.85 4.86
CA PHE A 68 27.82 -12.42 4.73
C PHE A 68 26.87 -11.61 3.82
N ALA A 69 27.40 -10.81 2.86
CA ALA A 69 26.61 -9.92 2.01
C ALA A 69 25.40 -10.62 1.37
N LEU A 70 25.58 -11.83 0.81
CA LEU A 70 24.48 -12.59 0.20
C LEU A 70 23.45 -13.02 1.20
N LEU A 71 23.87 -13.58 2.35
CA LEU A 71 22.95 -14.07 3.38
C LEU A 71 22.10 -12.92 3.95
N ILE A 72 22.76 -11.82 4.32
CA ILE A 72 22.13 -10.67 4.93
C ILE A 72 21.18 -9.99 3.93
N SER A 73 21.60 -9.80 2.70
CA SER A 73 20.75 -9.13 1.69
C SER A 73 19.51 -9.94 1.32
N VAL A 74 19.62 -11.26 1.22
CA VAL A 74 18.46 -12.13 1.03
C VAL A 74 17.52 -12.06 2.24
N PHE A 75 18.08 -12.09 3.45
CA PHE A 75 17.29 -11.98 4.66
C PHE A 75 16.57 -10.64 4.77
N ILE A 76 17.25 -9.52 4.48
CA ILE A 76 16.65 -8.17 4.40
C ILE A 76 15.54 -8.15 3.35
N GLY A 77 15.78 -8.68 2.13
CA GLY A 77 14.77 -8.73 1.07
C GLY A 77 13.53 -9.50 1.50
N ILE A 78 13.67 -10.68 2.11
CA ILE A 78 12.55 -11.49 2.57
C ILE A 78 11.75 -10.77 3.67
N THR A 79 12.44 -10.25 4.67
CA THR A 79 11.77 -9.57 5.80
C THR A 79 11.10 -8.27 5.36
N ASN A 80 11.62 -7.58 4.34
CA ASN A 80 11.05 -6.34 3.81
C ASN A 80 9.63 -6.51 3.21
N ILE A 81 9.17 -7.75 2.97
CA ILE A 81 7.77 -8.04 2.59
C ILE A 81 6.80 -7.54 3.67
N ILE A 82 7.21 -7.54 4.94
CA ILE A 82 6.41 -7.04 6.06
C ILE A 82 6.55 -5.50 6.10
N PRO A 83 5.49 -4.73 5.82
CA PRO A 83 5.59 -3.28 5.81
C PRO A 83 6.00 -2.73 7.17
N VAL A 84 6.83 -1.70 7.19
CA VAL A 84 7.34 -0.98 8.38
C VAL A 84 8.23 -1.83 9.28
N PHE A 85 7.80 -3.01 9.70
CA PHE A 85 8.56 -3.87 10.64
C PHE A 85 9.60 -4.74 9.95
N GLY A 86 9.42 -5.06 8.68
CA GLY A 86 10.34 -5.92 7.92
C GLY A 86 11.80 -5.49 7.98
N PRO A 87 12.11 -4.22 7.70
CA PRO A 87 13.47 -3.69 7.80
C PRO A 87 14.12 -3.90 9.18
N PHE A 88 13.36 -3.70 10.26
CA PHE A 88 13.88 -3.89 11.63
C PHE A 88 14.10 -5.37 11.93
N ILE A 89 13.16 -6.24 11.55
CA ILE A 89 13.27 -7.68 11.71
C ILE A 89 14.50 -8.22 10.97
N GLY A 90 14.82 -7.67 9.80
CA GLY A 90 15.99 -8.04 9.04
C GLY A 90 17.28 -7.43 9.56
N ALA A 91 17.26 -6.13 9.92
CA ALA A 91 18.47 -5.41 10.32
C ALA A 91 19.03 -5.86 11.68
N ILE A 92 18.17 -6.05 12.69
CA ILE A 92 18.62 -6.35 14.06
C ILE A 92 19.45 -7.65 14.11
N PRO A 93 18.99 -8.80 13.61
CA PRO A 93 19.81 -10.01 13.58
C PRO A 93 21.05 -9.87 12.71
N SER A 94 20.96 -9.15 11.59
CA SER A 94 22.09 -8.94 10.68
C SER A 94 23.21 -8.13 11.32
N ILE A 95 22.85 -7.05 12.03
CA ILE A 95 23.81 -6.27 12.83
C ILE A 95 24.44 -7.15 13.89
N PHE A 96 23.67 -8.00 14.56
CA PHE A 96 24.17 -8.89 15.60
C PHE A 96 25.16 -9.94 15.04
N ILE A 97 24.86 -10.52 13.88
CA ILE A 97 25.78 -11.45 13.19
C ILE A 97 27.10 -10.75 12.85
N LEU A 98 27.05 -9.55 12.27
CA LEU A 98 28.26 -8.81 11.93
C LEU A 98 29.03 -8.36 13.17
N LEU A 99 28.35 -8.01 14.25
CA LEU A 99 28.97 -7.62 15.52
C LEU A 99 29.82 -8.74 16.12
N LEU A 100 29.43 -10.01 15.94
CA LEU A 100 30.17 -11.16 16.40
C LEU A 100 31.45 -11.42 15.58
N VAL A 101 31.50 -10.92 14.36
CA VAL A 101 32.68 -11.09 13.46
C VAL A 101 33.59 -9.88 13.53
N ASP A 102 33.04 -8.69 13.28
CA ASP A 102 33.77 -7.43 13.31
C ASP A 102 32.80 -6.27 13.70
N PRO A 103 33.00 -5.66 14.89
CA PRO A 103 32.17 -4.54 15.33
C PRO A 103 32.14 -3.35 14.37
N ILE A 104 33.22 -3.13 13.62
CA ILE A 104 33.29 -2.03 12.65
C ILE A 104 32.33 -2.30 11.49
N GLN A 105 32.28 -3.52 10.98
CA GLN A 105 31.35 -3.92 9.92
C GLN A 105 29.90 -3.79 10.39
N ALA A 106 29.59 -4.12 11.63
CA ALA A 106 28.25 -3.96 12.20
C ALA A 106 27.81 -2.49 12.21
N VAL A 107 28.69 -1.55 12.57
CA VAL A 107 28.41 -0.12 12.55
C VAL A 107 28.22 0.37 11.10
N ILE A 108 29.09 -0.02 10.17
CA ILE A 108 28.99 0.34 8.76
C ILE A 108 27.65 -0.16 8.19
N PHE A 109 27.29 -1.41 8.45
CA PHE A 109 26.01 -1.98 8.01
C PHE A 109 24.82 -1.27 8.63
N GLY A 110 24.90 -0.93 9.93
CA GLY A 110 23.84 -0.16 10.61
C GLY A 110 23.57 1.18 9.96
N VAL A 111 24.61 1.91 9.58
CA VAL A 111 24.46 3.18 8.83
C VAL A 111 23.93 2.90 7.41
N LEU A 112 24.48 1.91 6.74
CA LEU A 112 24.07 1.52 5.39
C LEU A 112 22.57 1.21 5.33
N ILE A 113 22.08 0.38 6.25
CA ILE A 113 20.67 -0.03 6.22
C ILE A 113 19.73 1.16 6.50
N LEU A 114 20.13 2.11 7.38
CA LEU A 114 19.37 3.33 7.60
C LEU A 114 19.28 4.19 6.32
N VAL A 115 20.38 4.31 5.58
CA VAL A 115 20.38 5.03 4.29
C VAL A 115 19.47 4.33 3.28
N ILE A 116 19.57 3.00 3.16
CA ILE A 116 18.70 2.22 2.27
C ILE A 116 17.24 2.42 2.64
N GLN A 117 16.88 2.42 3.94
CA GLN A 117 15.52 2.64 4.39
C GLN A 117 15.01 4.05 4.09
N GLN A 118 15.88 5.07 4.13
CA GLN A 118 15.50 6.42 3.72
C GLN A 118 15.23 6.49 2.20
N VAL A 119 16.02 5.79 1.41
CA VAL A 119 15.80 5.70 -0.05
C VAL A 119 14.52 4.92 -0.34
N ASP A 120 14.28 3.82 0.37
CA ASP A 120 13.05 3.05 0.22
C ASP A 120 11.81 3.88 0.57
N GLY A 121 11.77 4.43 1.77
CA GLY A 121 10.60 5.17 2.27
C GLY A 121 10.27 6.43 1.47
N ASN A 122 11.26 7.13 0.91
CA ASN A 122 11.06 8.40 0.21
C ASN A 122 10.97 8.28 -1.31
N PHE A 123 11.57 7.23 -1.92
CA PHE A 123 11.68 7.14 -3.38
C PHE A 123 11.12 5.83 -3.93
N ILE A 124 11.55 4.66 -3.41
CA ILE A 124 11.20 3.36 -3.98
C ILE A 124 9.76 2.99 -3.62
N GLY A 125 9.44 2.99 -2.32
CA GLY A 125 8.13 2.64 -1.81
C GLY A 125 7.00 3.49 -2.41
N PRO A 126 7.06 4.84 -2.39
CA PRO A 126 6.04 5.68 -3.02
C PRO A 126 5.91 5.44 -4.53
N LYS A 127 7.01 5.13 -5.23
CA LYS A 127 6.99 4.90 -6.67
C LYS A 127 6.37 3.55 -7.04
N ILE A 128 6.57 2.52 -6.22
CA ILE A 128 6.05 1.17 -6.47
C ILE A 128 4.64 1.00 -5.89
N LEU A 129 4.40 1.45 -4.68
CA LEU A 129 3.15 1.24 -3.94
C LEU A 129 2.20 2.44 -4.00
N GLY A 130 2.73 3.66 -4.13
CA GLY A 130 1.99 4.91 -3.92
C GLY A 130 0.86 5.17 -4.92
N SER A 131 0.93 4.64 -6.14
CA SER A 131 -0.15 4.77 -7.14
C SER A 131 -1.23 3.69 -6.99
N SER A 132 -0.94 2.61 -6.25
CA SER A 132 -1.79 1.41 -6.25
C SER A 132 -2.78 1.34 -5.09
N ILE A 133 -2.54 2.06 -3.98
CA ILE A 133 -3.31 1.85 -2.74
C ILE A 133 -4.18 3.06 -2.37
N GLY A 134 -3.82 4.28 -2.77
CA GLY A 134 -4.66 5.49 -2.62
C GLY A 134 -4.99 5.91 -1.18
N ILE A 135 -4.29 5.38 -0.17
CA ILE A 135 -4.47 5.71 1.24
C ILE A 135 -3.23 6.39 1.82
N SER A 136 -3.41 7.27 2.81
CA SER A 136 -2.30 7.98 3.44
C SER A 136 -1.45 7.05 4.32
N ALA A 137 -0.18 7.43 4.56
CA ALA A 137 0.75 6.66 5.39
C ALA A 137 0.22 6.39 6.81
N LEU A 138 -0.58 7.31 7.37
CA LEU A 138 -1.21 7.13 8.68
C LEU A 138 -2.16 5.96 8.69
N TRP A 139 -2.98 5.80 7.65
CA TRP A 139 -3.90 4.68 7.52
C TRP A 139 -3.20 3.35 7.26
N ILE A 140 -2.06 3.39 6.56
CA ILE A 140 -1.19 2.21 6.41
C ILE A 140 -0.68 1.76 7.77
N LEU A 141 -0.12 2.68 8.56
CA LEU A 141 0.37 2.36 9.91
C LEU A 141 -0.75 1.83 10.81
N PHE A 142 -1.91 2.46 10.80
CA PHE A 142 -3.10 2.02 11.55
C PHE A 142 -3.48 0.57 11.17
N SER A 143 -3.55 0.26 9.87
CA SER A 143 -3.93 -1.08 9.40
C SER A 143 -2.91 -2.16 9.79
N ILE A 144 -1.61 -1.81 9.83
CA ILE A 144 -0.55 -2.72 10.26
C ILE A 144 -0.65 -3.01 11.76
N VAL A 145 -0.86 -1.97 12.58
CA VAL A 145 -0.97 -2.13 14.04
C VAL A 145 -2.20 -2.95 14.39
N VAL A 146 -3.37 -2.59 13.87
CA VAL A 146 -4.63 -3.32 14.13
C VAL A 146 -4.58 -4.73 13.55
N GLY A 147 -4.10 -4.88 12.31
CA GLY A 147 -3.95 -6.19 11.69
C GLY A 147 -2.98 -7.07 12.46
N GLY A 148 -1.87 -6.48 12.94
CA GLY A 148 -0.87 -7.17 13.74
C GLY A 148 -1.39 -7.66 15.09
N ASP A 149 -2.21 -6.85 15.77
CA ASP A 149 -2.83 -7.21 17.03
C ASP A 149 -3.84 -8.35 16.87
N LEU A 150 -4.64 -8.32 15.79
CA LEU A 150 -5.69 -9.31 15.55
C LEU A 150 -5.16 -10.65 15.00
N PHE A 151 -4.19 -10.62 14.09
CA PHE A 151 -3.76 -11.79 13.32
C PHE A 151 -2.23 -11.97 13.26
N GLY A 152 -1.47 -11.26 14.08
CA GLY A 152 0.00 -11.35 14.13
C GLY A 152 0.66 -10.92 12.81
N LEU A 153 1.76 -11.57 12.43
CA LEU A 153 2.52 -11.24 11.20
C LEU A 153 1.67 -11.29 9.92
N VAL A 154 0.77 -12.25 9.81
CA VAL A 154 -0.12 -12.36 8.66
C VAL A 154 -1.05 -11.15 8.59
N GLY A 155 -1.57 -10.70 9.74
CA GLY A 155 -2.41 -9.51 9.82
C GLY A 155 -1.68 -8.22 9.46
N MET A 156 -0.41 -8.08 9.80
CA MET A 156 0.41 -6.92 9.39
C MET A 156 0.52 -6.80 7.87
N VAL A 157 0.64 -7.92 7.17
CA VAL A 157 0.79 -7.95 5.71
C VAL A 157 -0.56 -7.82 5.00
N VAL A 158 -1.57 -8.59 5.44
CA VAL A 158 -2.90 -8.63 4.82
C VAL A 158 -3.75 -7.42 5.22
N GLY A 159 -3.49 -6.86 6.40
CA GLY A 159 -4.24 -5.72 6.94
C GLY A 159 -4.22 -4.49 6.03
N VAL A 160 -3.09 -4.20 5.39
CA VAL A 160 -2.96 -3.03 4.50
C VAL A 160 -3.91 -3.10 3.30
N PRO A 161 -3.90 -4.15 2.45
CA PRO A 161 -4.81 -4.22 1.33
C PRO A 161 -6.28 -4.42 1.74
N LEU A 162 -6.52 -5.06 2.90
CA LEU A 162 -7.86 -5.18 3.46
C LEU A 162 -8.42 -3.81 3.83
N PHE A 163 -7.64 -3.03 4.58
CA PHE A 163 -8.03 -1.69 4.99
C PHE A 163 -8.18 -0.75 3.78
N ALA A 164 -7.27 -0.82 2.79
CA ALA A 164 -7.37 -0.06 1.55
C ALA A 164 -8.68 -0.34 0.81
N THR A 165 -9.08 -1.61 0.76
CA THR A 165 -10.35 -2.02 0.15
C THR A 165 -11.54 -1.44 0.92
N PHE A 166 -11.54 -1.58 2.24
CA PHE A 166 -12.61 -1.03 3.08
C PHE A 166 -12.70 0.50 2.98
N TYR A 167 -11.56 1.19 3.05
CA TYR A 167 -11.49 2.65 2.94
C TYR A 167 -12.00 3.15 1.58
N GLY A 168 -11.60 2.48 0.49
CA GLY A 168 -12.05 2.82 -0.85
C GLY A 168 -13.57 2.65 -1.02
N LEU A 169 -14.14 1.57 -0.49
CA LEU A 169 -15.59 1.34 -0.50
C LEU A 169 -16.34 2.36 0.35
N ALA A 170 -15.81 2.71 1.53
CA ALA A 170 -16.39 3.73 2.37
C ALA A 170 -16.38 5.10 1.68
N ARG A 171 -15.27 5.45 1.03
CA ARG A 171 -15.14 6.69 0.25
C ARG A 171 -16.14 6.72 -0.91
N GLU A 172 -16.29 5.64 -1.65
CA GLU A 172 -17.25 5.55 -2.76
C GLU A 172 -18.69 5.68 -2.26
N PHE A 173 -19.00 5.06 -1.12
CA PHE A 173 -20.31 5.22 -0.48
C PHE A 173 -20.60 6.66 -0.05
N VAL A 174 -19.60 7.34 0.52
CA VAL A 174 -19.72 8.76 0.91
C VAL A 174 -19.96 9.63 -0.33
N HIS A 175 -19.19 9.45 -1.40
CA HIS A 175 -19.40 10.18 -2.65
C HIS A 175 -20.80 9.95 -3.24
N TYR A 176 -21.27 8.70 -3.26
CA TYR A 176 -22.63 8.39 -3.70
C TYR A 176 -23.71 9.10 -2.87
N MET A 177 -23.48 9.23 -1.55
CA MET A 177 -24.42 9.94 -0.68
C MET A 177 -24.38 11.47 -0.87
N LEU A 178 -23.20 12.02 -1.14
CA LEU A 178 -23.02 13.45 -1.44
C LEU A 178 -23.67 13.80 -2.78
N ASP A 179 -23.42 13.03 -3.82
CA ASP A 179 -24.05 13.21 -5.14
C ASP A 179 -25.58 13.17 -5.05
N LYS A 180 -26.12 12.25 -4.25
CA LYS A 180 -27.57 12.16 -4.02
C LYS A 180 -28.14 13.39 -3.31
N ARG A 181 -27.32 14.12 -2.55
CA ARG A 181 -27.69 15.37 -1.88
C ARG A 181 -27.37 16.63 -2.67
N GLY A 182 -26.78 16.49 -3.86
CA GLY A 182 -26.34 17.63 -4.68
C GLY A 182 -25.16 18.39 -4.06
N LEU A 183 -24.35 17.70 -3.26
CA LEU A 183 -23.17 18.26 -2.59
C LEU A 183 -21.89 17.79 -3.30
N ASP A 184 -20.90 18.68 -3.38
CA ASP A 184 -19.56 18.34 -3.84
C ASP A 184 -18.75 17.59 -2.76
N SER A 185 -17.49 17.25 -3.08
CA SER A 185 -16.58 16.55 -2.15
C SER A 185 -16.19 17.39 -0.91
N GLU A 186 -16.45 18.69 -0.93
CA GLU A 186 -16.20 19.65 0.17
C GLU A 186 -17.46 19.94 1.00
N GLY A 187 -18.61 19.41 0.56
CA GLY A 187 -19.88 19.58 1.23
C GLY A 187 -20.66 20.83 0.83
N ASN A 188 -20.25 21.52 -0.26
CA ASN A 188 -20.94 22.66 -0.81
C ASN A 188 -22.01 22.21 -1.82
N HIS A 189 -23.08 22.96 -1.97
CA HIS A 189 -24.07 22.68 -3.00
C HIS A 189 -23.49 22.94 -4.39
N VAL A 190 -23.59 21.96 -5.30
CA VAL A 190 -23.03 22.03 -6.66
C VAL A 190 -23.59 23.20 -7.50
N GLY A 191 -24.67 23.87 -7.03
CA GLY A 191 -25.25 25.06 -7.66
C GLY A 191 -24.71 26.40 -7.16
N GLU A 192 -24.12 26.46 -5.94
CA GLU A 192 -23.66 27.74 -5.36
C GLU A 192 -22.31 28.21 -5.89
N VAL A 193 -21.44 27.28 -6.30
CA VAL A 193 -20.08 27.62 -6.81
C VAL A 193 -20.14 28.31 -8.18
N VAL A 194 -21.16 28.03 -8.99
CA VAL A 194 -21.31 28.65 -10.33
C VAL A 194 -21.79 30.08 -10.21
N GLU A 195 -22.62 30.41 -9.22
CA GLU A 195 -23.09 31.79 -9.00
C GLU A 195 -21.99 32.71 -8.48
N ASP A 196 -21.07 32.21 -7.66
CA ASP A 196 -19.96 33.03 -7.13
C ASP A 196 -18.90 33.33 -8.20
N GLU A 197 -18.58 32.39 -9.12
CA GLU A 197 -17.66 32.67 -10.22
C GLU A 197 -18.27 33.62 -11.26
N GLU A 198 -19.56 33.50 -11.53
CA GLU A 198 -20.26 34.40 -12.48
C GLU A 198 -20.37 35.82 -11.93
N ASN A 199 -20.66 35.97 -10.64
CA ASN A 199 -20.67 37.27 -9.94
C ASN A 199 -19.28 37.92 -9.85
N VAL A 200 -18.21 37.15 -9.65
CA VAL A 200 -16.84 37.68 -9.63
C VAL A 200 -16.42 38.11 -11.03
N PHE A 201 -16.84 37.42 -12.09
CA PHE A 201 -16.57 37.81 -13.47
C PHE A 201 -17.34 39.05 -13.89
N GLU A 202 -18.62 39.20 -13.51
CA GLU A 202 -19.40 40.40 -13.77
C GLU A 202 -18.86 41.63 -13.02
N LEU A 203 -18.46 41.49 -11.74
CA LEU A 203 -17.86 42.57 -10.96
C LEU A 203 -16.51 43.01 -11.53
N SER A 204 -15.76 42.12 -12.18
CA SER A 204 -14.49 42.48 -12.84
C SER A 204 -14.67 43.30 -14.12
N LEU A 205 -15.82 43.19 -14.78
CA LEU A 205 -16.17 43.97 -16.01
C LEU A 205 -16.70 45.37 -15.72
N ILE A 206 -17.16 45.65 -14.49
CA ILE A 206 -17.70 46.97 -14.11
C ILE A 206 -16.56 47.95 -13.68
N HIS A 207 -15.35 47.44 -13.47
CA HIS A 207 -14.17 48.24 -13.04
C HIS A 207 -13.15 48.51 -14.18
N ILE A 208 -13.52 48.31 -15.45
CA ILE A 208 -12.79 48.78 -16.60
C ILE A 208 -13.62 49.88 -17.30
#